data_6a00634c43a573eb74554344872403d5
#
_entry.id   6a00634c43a573eb74554344872403d5
#
_cell.length_a   1.000
_cell.length_b   1.000
_cell.length_c   1.000
_cell.angle_alpha   90.00
_cell.angle_beta   90.00
_cell.angle_gamma   90.00
#
_symmetry.space_group_name_H-M   'P 1'
#
loop_
_entity.id
_entity.type
_entity.pdbx_description
1 polymer ?
#
loop_
_entity_poly.entity_id
_entity_poly.type
_entity_poly.pdbx_seq_one_letter_code
_entity_poly.pdbx_strand_id
1 'polypeptide(L)'
;MNQFERFQEAIKLENPENNKFIVNPDTNYFVGNTPHGGYLMAIMHKALTSILPHSTSISSSVQYLDRIDAKPFELEVEEFKISSGSSSGIVKLKQNNKICTTFTGTCSDFEHMKGYDYLEKTLPDIFKDRQKKDYVKMNYDKISKGFTPAFIQQLQCSIHPDHAWWNRDSQFNHDNEARCSAFLEMDGGVPDQ
;
A
#
# COMPACT_ATOMS: atom_id res chain seq x y z
N MET A 1 17.34 12.45 -1.16
CA MET A 1 16.27 11.52 -1.61
C MET A 1 15.02 11.88 -0.84
N ASN A 2 13.95 12.26 -1.52
CA ASN A 2 12.65 12.56 -0.91
C ASN A 2 11.90 11.26 -0.50
N GLN A 3 10.72 11.37 0.12
CA GLN A 3 9.98 10.18 0.60
C GLN A 3 9.56 9.25 -0.56
N PHE A 4 9.13 9.82 -1.67
CA PHE A 4 8.71 9.06 -2.85
C PHE A 4 9.87 8.30 -3.49
N GLU A 5 11.02 8.96 -3.71
CA GLU A 5 12.23 8.32 -4.23
C GLU A 5 12.71 7.17 -3.33
N ARG A 6 12.66 7.35 -2.00
CA ARG A 6 13.00 6.29 -1.05
C ARG A 6 12.05 5.11 -1.15
N PHE A 7 10.75 5.36 -1.34
CA PHE A 7 9.78 4.30 -1.52
C PHE A 7 10.02 3.53 -2.82
N GLN A 8 10.27 4.24 -3.92
CA GLN A 8 10.59 3.60 -5.21
C GLN A 8 11.84 2.70 -5.11
N GLU A 9 12.88 3.16 -4.41
CA GLU A 9 14.07 2.33 -4.19
C GLU A 9 13.79 1.13 -3.27
N ALA A 10 12.96 1.32 -2.23
CA ALA A 10 12.60 0.25 -1.28
C ALA A 10 11.76 -0.88 -1.91
N ILE A 11 11.00 -0.59 -2.98
CA ILE A 11 10.21 -1.59 -3.72
C ILE A 11 10.88 -2.05 -5.03
N LYS A 12 12.10 -1.61 -5.28
CA LYS A 12 12.84 -1.98 -6.48
C LYS A 12 13.15 -3.47 -6.48
N LEU A 13 12.97 -4.08 -7.63
CA LEU A 13 13.28 -5.47 -7.86
C LEU A 13 14.40 -5.57 -8.88
N GLU A 14 15.34 -6.46 -8.63
CA GLU A 14 16.35 -6.84 -9.60
C GLU A 14 15.74 -7.76 -10.67
N ASN A 15 16.47 -7.97 -11.76
CA ASN A 15 16.01 -8.81 -12.85
C ASN A 15 15.58 -10.21 -12.36
N PRO A 16 14.38 -10.66 -12.73
CA PRO A 16 13.91 -11.97 -12.31
C PRO A 16 14.70 -13.09 -12.98
N GLU A 17 14.94 -14.14 -12.24
CA GLU A 17 15.39 -15.41 -12.77
C GLU A 17 14.24 -16.42 -12.66
N ASN A 18 13.72 -16.90 -13.78
CA ASN A 18 12.58 -17.83 -13.83
C ASN A 18 11.33 -17.31 -13.04
N ASN A 19 10.96 -16.06 -13.26
CA ASN A 19 9.87 -15.38 -12.53
C ASN A 19 10.04 -15.33 -11.00
N LYS A 20 11.28 -15.37 -10.52
CA LYS A 20 11.62 -15.28 -9.10
C LYS A 20 12.48 -14.06 -8.82
N PHE A 21 12.25 -13.47 -7.66
CA PHE A 21 13.01 -12.33 -7.17
C PHE A 21 13.48 -12.62 -5.75
N ILE A 22 14.72 -12.24 -5.44
CA ILE A 22 15.21 -12.19 -4.06
C ILE A 22 15.11 -10.74 -3.59
N VAL A 23 14.43 -10.54 -2.47
CA VAL A 23 14.18 -9.23 -1.89
C VAL A 23 14.88 -9.10 -0.55
N ASN A 24 15.65 -8.03 -0.40
CA ASN A 24 16.18 -7.58 0.88
C ASN A 24 15.25 -6.46 1.39
N PRO A 25 14.39 -6.71 2.38
CA PRO A 25 13.40 -5.72 2.78
C PRO A 25 14.03 -4.53 3.48
N ASP A 26 13.56 -3.31 3.15
CA ASP A 26 14.00 -2.08 3.80
C ASP A 26 13.31 -1.93 5.17
N THR A 27 14.11 -1.88 6.22
CA THR A 27 13.63 -1.78 7.61
C THR A 27 12.91 -0.46 7.93
N ASN A 28 13.05 0.56 7.09
CA ASN A 28 12.28 1.80 7.22
C ASN A 28 10.76 1.60 7.02
N TYR A 29 10.36 0.48 6.44
CA TYR A 29 8.95 0.11 6.23
C TYR A 29 8.47 -1.00 7.16
N PHE A 30 9.00 -1.04 8.38
CA PHE A 30 8.69 -2.08 9.37
C PHE A 30 7.78 -1.57 10.49
N VAL A 31 7.10 -2.54 11.12
CA VAL A 31 6.44 -2.43 12.42
C VAL A 31 7.21 -3.34 13.40
N GLY A 32 8.04 -2.75 14.24
CA GLY A 32 9.00 -3.52 15.03
C GLY A 32 9.97 -4.30 14.13
N ASN A 33 9.98 -5.61 14.24
CA ASN A 33 10.87 -6.49 13.46
C ASN A 33 10.19 -7.18 12.27
N THR A 34 9.02 -6.69 11.84
CA THR A 34 8.24 -7.30 10.76
C THR A 34 7.93 -6.26 9.70
N PRO A 35 8.10 -6.56 8.40
CA PRO A 35 7.69 -5.67 7.32
C PRO A 35 6.21 -5.32 7.42
N HIS A 36 5.87 -4.05 7.18
CA HIS A 36 4.48 -3.60 7.13
C HIS A 36 3.75 -4.26 5.96
N GLY A 37 2.50 -4.70 6.18
CA GLY A 37 1.72 -5.44 5.17
C GLY A 37 1.52 -4.68 3.86
N GLY A 38 1.27 -3.38 3.89
CA GLY A 38 1.16 -2.55 2.69
C GLY A 38 2.46 -2.45 1.91
N TYR A 39 3.61 -2.43 2.59
CA TYR A 39 4.93 -2.48 1.95
C TYR A 39 5.15 -3.81 1.23
N LEU A 40 4.81 -4.94 1.88
CA LEU A 40 4.86 -6.25 1.23
C LEU A 40 3.94 -6.33 0.02
N MET A 41 2.72 -5.80 0.14
CA MET A 41 1.77 -5.75 -0.96
C MET A 41 2.33 -4.94 -2.15
N ALA A 42 2.97 -3.80 -1.90
CA ALA A 42 3.57 -2.97 -2.95
C ALA A 42 4.69 -3.71 -3.70
N ILE A 43 5.59 -4.41 -2.97
CA ILE A 43 6.65 -5.22 -3.59
C ILE A 43 6.06 -6.37 -4.42
N MET A 44 5.07 -7.08 -3.88
CA MET A 44 4.44 -8.20 -4.59
C MET A 44 3.67 -7.71 -5.82
N HIS A 45 2.99 -6.58 -5.73
CA HIS A 45 2.36 -5.94 -6.88
C HIS A 45 3.39 -5.56 -7.95
N LYS A 46 4.51 -4.96 -7.55
CA LYS A 46 5.62 -4.64 -8.45
C LYS A 46 6.18 -5.88 -9.14
N ALA A 47 6.34 -7.00 -8.41
CA ALA A 47 6.77 -8.27 -8.98
C ALA A 47 5.77 -8.79 -10.02
N LEU A 48 4.47 -8.75 -9.71
CA LEU A 48 3.43 -9.19 -10.64
C LEU A 48 3.44 -8.36 -11.92
N THR A 49 3.42 -7.03 -11.81
CA THR A 49 3.37 -6.11 -12.97
C THR A 49 4.66 -6.08 -13.78
N SER A 50 5.79 -6.56 -13.25
CA SER A 50 7.03 -6.71 -14.01
C SER A 50 7.06 -7.97 -14.88
N ILE A 51 6.19 -8.93 -14.62
CA ILE A 51 6.07 -10.19 -15.37
C ILE A 51 4.86 -10.15 -16.33
N LEU A 52 3.71 -9.65 -15.85
CA LEU A 52 2.51 -9.59 -16.67
C LEU A 52 2.63 -8.53 -17.79
N PRO A 53 2.02 -8.77 -18.97
CA PRO A 53 2.06 -7.83 -20.09
C PRO A 53 1.23 -6.55 -19.86
N HIS A 54 0.27 -6.56 -18.92
CA HIS A 54 -0.54 -5.42 -18.56
C HIS A 54 -0.09 -4.85 -17.22
N SER A 55 -0.03 -3.52 -17.09
CA SER A 55 0.60 -2.85 -15.95
C SER A 55 -0.38 -2.22 -14.97
N THR A 56 -1.61 -1.90 -15.38
CA THR A 56 -2.59 -1.23 -14.53
C THR A 56 -3.41 -2.24 -13.74
N SER A 57 -3.30 -2.21 -12.42
CA SER A 57 -4.07 -3.10 -11.55
C SER A 57 -5.54 -2.71 -11.51
N ILE A 58 -6.42 -3.66 -11.80
CA ILE A 58 -7.88 -3.50 -11.69
C ILE A 58 -8.48 -4.27 -10.52
N SER A 59 -7.80 -5.28 -10.04
CA SER A 59 -8.16 -5.93 -8.78
C SER A 59 -6.93 -6.58 -8.13
N SER A 60 -6.92 -6.59 -6.81
CA SER A 60 -5.86 -7.26 -6.04
C SER A 60 -6.39 -7.78 -4.72
N SER A 61 -5.80 -8.88 -4.25
CA SER A 61 -6.07 -9.46 -2.95
C SER A 61 -4.79 -10.01 -2.34
N VAL A 62 -4.58 -9.79 -1.05
CA VAL A 62 -3.43 -10.28 -0.32
C VAL A 62 -3.89 -11.10 0.88
N GLN A 63 -3.18 -12.21 1.14
CA GLN A 63 -3.39 -13.05 2.30
C GLN A 63 -2.08 -13.19 3.06
N TYR A 64 -2.04 -12.69 4.29
CA TYR A 64 -0.92 -12.84 5.20
C TYR A 64 -1.11 -14.13 6.01
N LEU A 65 -0.30 -15.14 5.72
CA LEU A 65 -0.43 -16.48 6.26
C LEU A 65 0.50 -16.72 7.43
N ASP A 66 1.66 -16.07 7.43
CA ASP A 66 2.64 -16.20 8.48
C ASP A 66 3.49 -14.93 8.62
N ARG A 67 4.16 -14.81 9.77
CA ARG A 67 5.08 -13.72 10.04
C ARG A 67 6.32 -13.81 9.16
N ILE A 68 6.80 -12.65 8.72
CA ILE A 68 8.03 -12.48 7.95
C ILE A 68 9.05 -11.77 8.84
N ASP A 69 10.25 -12.35 8.92
CA ASP A 69 11.38 -11.76 9.64
C ASP A 69 12.10 -10.70 8.80
N ALA A 70 12.92 -9.89 9.48
CA ALA A 70 13.81 -8.90 8.86
C ALA A 70 15.02 -9.56 8.15
N LYS A 71 14.75 -10.47 7.23
CA LYS A 71 15.72 -11.24 6.44
C LYS A 71 15.26 -11.29 4.99
N PRO A 72 16.16 -11.60 4.06
CA PRO A 72 15.79 -11.81 2.66
C PRO A 72 14.68 -12.84 2.50
N PHE A 73 13.82 -12.61 1.50
CA PHE A 73 12.78 -13.54 1.11
C PHE A 73 12.70 -13.67 -0.42
N GLU A 74 12.11 -14.76 -0.88
CA GLU A 74 11.86 -15.03 -2.30
C GLU A 74 10.42 -14.66 -2.66
N LEU A 75 10.25 -14.00 -3.81
CA LEU A 75 8.97 -13.89 -4.50
C LEU A 75 8.98 -14.81 -5.70
N GLU A 76 7.92 -15.55 -5.90
CA GLU A 76 7.68 -16.39 -7.06
C GLU A 76 6.37 -15.97 -7.72
N VAL A 77 6.43 -15.59 -9.00
CA VAL A 77 5.29 -15.15 -9.79
C VAL A 77 4.81 -16.27 -10.69
N GLU A 78 3.53 -16.56 -10.64
CA GLU A 78 2.85 -17.54 -11.49
C GLU A 78 1.70 -16.86 -12.23
N GLU A 79 1.75 -16.94 -13.56
CA GLU A 79 0.71 -16.41 -14.44
C GLU A 79 -0.46 -17.39 -14.51
N PHE A 80 -1.69 -16.89 -14.36
CA PHE A 80 -2.89 -17.71 -14.49
C PHE A 80 -3.49 -17.63 -15.89
N LYS A 81 -3.60 -16.41 -16.41
CA LYS A 81 -4.26 -16.12 -17.68
C LYS A 81 -3.71 -14.85 -18.30
N ILE A 82 -3.46 -14.91 -19.59
CA ILE A 82 -3.15 -13.75 -20.42
C ILE A 82 -4.18 -13.70 -21.54
N SER A 83 -4.78 -12.55 -21.75
CA SER A 83 -5.67 -12.24 -22.86
C SER A 83 -5.27 -10.90 -23.47
N SER A 84 -5.93 -10.48 -24.55
CA SER A 84 -5.66 -9.19 -25.19
C SER A 84 -6.04 -7.98 -24.33
N GLY A 85 -6.93 -8.13 -23.36
CA GLY A 85 -7.44 -7.03 -22.54
C GLY A 85 -7.09 -7.12 -21.06
N SER A 86 -6.59 -8.27 -20.59
CA SER A 86 -6.22 -8.43 -19.18
C SER A 86 -5.30 -9.62 -18.96
N SER A 87 -4.55 -9.56 -17.88
CA SER A 87 -3.72 -10.67 -17.39
C SER A 87 -3.89 -10.82 -15.88
N SER A 88 -3.80 -12.04 -15.40
CA SER A 88 -3.96 -12.36 -13.97
C SER A 88 -2.87 -13.32 -13.52
N GLY A 89 -2.46 -13.20 -12.26
CA GLY A 89 -1.46 -14.08 -11.67
C GLY A 89 -1.46 -14.04 -10.15
N ILE A 90 -0.58 -14.83 -9.60
CA ILE A 90 -0.29 -14.89 -8.17
C ILE A 90 1.19 -14.67 -7.91
N VAL A 91 1.48 -13.98 -6.81
CA VAL A 91 2.82 -13.90 -6.24
C VAL A 91 2.81 -14.64 -4.91
N LYS A 92 3.77 -15.54 -4.74
CA LYS A 92 3.99 -16.28 -3.49
C LYS A 92 5.25 -15.72 -2.83
N LEU A 93 5.12 -15.16 -1.64
CA LEU A 93 6.25 -14.75 -0.83
C LEU A 93 6.67 -15.93 0.06
N LYS A 94 7.92 -16.33 -0.09
CA LYS A 94 8.51 -17.45 0.65
C LYS A 94 9.67 -17.00 1.52
N GLN A 95 9.68 -17.44 2.75
CA GLN A 95 10.83 -17.32 3.65
C GLN A 95 11.02 -18.62 4.41
N ASN A 96 12.26 -19.10 4.54
CA ASN A 96 12.58 -20.39 5.19
C ASN A 96 11.82 -21.57 4.57
N ASN A 97 11.69 -21.62 3.25
CA ASN A 97 10.95 -22.65 2.49
C ASN A 97 9.44 -22.72 2.79
N LYS A 98 8.87 -21.67 3.42
CA LYS A 98 7.45 -21.57 3.75
C LYS A 98 6.81 -20.42 3.03
N ILE A 99 5.59 -20.59 2.51
CA ILE A 99 4.79 -19.50 1.97
C ILE A 99 4.25 -18.69 3.15
N CYS A 100 4.66 -17.44 3.25
CA CYS A 100 4.25 -16.53 4.32
C CYS A 100 3.16 -15.56 3.87
N THR A 101 3.11 -15.21 2.59
CA THR A 101 2.10 -14.31 2.04
C THR A 101 1.79 -14.72 0.60
N THR A 102 0.54 -14.57 0.19
CA THR A 102 0.12 -14.69 -1.20
C THR A 102 -0.57 -13.40 -1.65
N PHE A 103 -0.32 -13.02 -2.90
CA PHE A 103 -0.94 -11.86 -3.54
C PHE A 103 -1.48 -12.29 -4.89
N THR A 104 -2.75 -12.09 -5.14
CA THR A 104 -3.36 -12.30 -6.46
C THR A 104 -3.74 -10.95 -7.05
N GLY A 105 -3.52 -10.79 -8.34
CA GLY A 105 -3.85 -9.56 -9.05
C GLY A 105 -4.32 -9.82 -10.47
N THR A 106 -5.17 -8.91 -10.95
CA THR A 106 -5.55 -8.80 -12.35
C THR A 106 -5.17 -7.41 -12.84
N CYS A 107 -4.48 -7.36 -13.95
CA CYS A 107 -4.02 -6.13 -14.59
C CYS A 107 -4.67 -5.99 -15.98
N SER A 108 -4.80 -4.76 -16.43
CA SER A 108 -5.31 -4.38 -17.74
C SER A 108 -4.63 -3.09 -18.21
N ASP A 109 -4.89 -2.65 -19.41
CA ASP A 109 -4.46 -1.35 -19.91
C ASP A 109 -5.70 -0.49 -20.16
N PHE A 110 -5.87 0.56 -19.40
CA PHE A 110 -7.06 1.43 -19.47
C PHE A 110 -7.24 2.07 -20.85
N GLU A 111 -6.16 2.33 -21.58
CA GLU A 111 -6.21 2.87 -22.94
C GLU A 111 -6.95 1.94 -23.93
N HIS A 112 -7.00 0.65 -23.64
CA HIS A 112 -7.67 -0.35 -24.46
C HIS A 112 -9.05 -0.71 -23.95
N MET A 113 -9.45 -0.23 -22.77
CA MET A 113 -10.77 -0.48 -22.21
C MET A 113 -11.83 0.31 -22.99
N LYS A 114 -12.89 -0.38 -23.42
CA LYS A 114 -14.05 0.23 -24.07
C LYS A 114 -15.24 0.10 -23.14
N GLY A 115 -15.92 1.19 -22.89
CA GLY A 115 -17.09 1.20 -22.03
C GLY A 115 -17.51 2.62 -21.68
N TYR A 116 -18.52 2.73 -20.84
CA TYR A 116 -18.96 4.00 -20.27
C TYR A 116 -18.21 4.23 -18.95
N ASP A 117 -17.66 5.43 -18.79
CA ASP A 117 -17.17 5.87 -17.48
C ASP A 117 -18.37 6.18 -16.60
N TYR A 118 -18.49 5.47 -15.49
CA TYR A 118 -19.58 5.66 -14.55
C TYR A 118 -19.05 5.88 -13.14
N LEU A 119 -19.36 7.04 -12.57
CA LEU A 119 -19.05 7.41 -11.21
C LEU A 119 -20.35 7.50 -10.39
N GLU A 120 -20.69 6.43 -9.68
CA GLU A 120 -21.90 6.38 -8.87
C GLU A 120 -21.83 7.26 -7.62
N LYS A 121 -20.66 7.33 -7.00
CA LYS A 121 -20.46 8.07 -5.75
C LYS A 121 -19.50 9.24 -5.96
N THR A 122 -19.96 10.42 -5.61
CA THR A 122 -19.08 11.60 -5.48
C THR A 122 -18.23 11.48 -4.21
N LEU A 123 -17.19 12.31 -4.10
CA LEU A 123 -16.44 12.46 -2.85
C LEU A 123 -17.41 12.75 -1.69
N PRO A 124 -17.21 12.10 -0.54
CA PRO A 124 -17.98 12.40 0.67
C PRO A 124 -17.96 13.90 0.99
N ASP A 125 -19.07 14.45 1.52
CA ASP A 125 -19.21 15.88 1.79
C ASP A 125 -18.13 16.41 2.73
N ILE A 126 -17.61 15.57 3.62
CA ILE A 126 -16.49 15.88 4.50
C ILE A 126 -15.23 16.38 3.75
N PHE A 127 -15.06 16.01 2.49
CA PHE A 127 -13.97 16.49 1.64
C PHE A 127 -14.36 17.72 0.81
N LYS A 128 -15.66 18.02 0.68
CA LYS A 128 -16.14 19.19 -0.05
C LYS A 128 -16.02 20.48 0.76
N ASP A 129 -16.26 20.38 2.06
CA ASP A 129 -16.40 21.54 2.95
C ASP A 129 -15.09 21.94 3.62
N ARG A 130 -14.02 21.12 3.53
CA ARG A 130 -12.75 21.38 4.19
C ARG A 130 -11.57 21.24 3.22
N GLN A 131 -10.67 22.22 3.32
CA GLN A 131 -9.39 22.15 2.60
C GLN A 131 -8.38 21.34 3.42
N LYS A 132 -7.38 20.75 2.78
CA LYS A 132 -6.30 20.00 3.44
C LYS A 132 -5.66 20.74 4.62
N LYS A 133 -5.53 22.07 4.53
CA LYS A 133 -4.99 22.92 5.61
C LYS A 133 -5.78 22.84 6.92
N ASP A 134 -7.04 22.42 6.88
CA ASP A 134 -7.92 22.27 8.02
C ASP A 134 -7.75 20.92 8.72
N TYR A 135 -6.97 20.00 8.14
CA TYR A 135 -6.67 18.68 8.67
C TYR A 135 -5.51 18.72 9.66
N VAL A 136 -5.59 17.88 10.68
CA VAL A 136 -4.60 17.83 11.77
C VAL A 136 -3.52 16.82 11.41
N LYS A 137 -2.26 17.24 11.40
CA LYS A 137 -1.14 16.31 11.23
C LYS A 137 -1.13 15.26 12.32
N MET A 138 -0.97 14.01 11.93
CA MET A 138 -0.91 12.91 12.87
C MET A 138 0.28 13.11 13.82
N ASN A 139 -0.01 13.12 15.12
CA ASN A 139 1.01 13.25 16.16
C ASN A 139 1.30 11.87 16.77
N TYR A 140 2.37 11.26 16.31
CA TYR A 140 2.74 9.90 16.71
C TYR A 140 3.16 9.79 18.17
N ASP A 141 3.75 10.82 18.76
CA ASP A 141 4.14 10.83 20.17
C ASP A 141 2.93 10.74 21.09
N LYS A 142 1.82 11.41 20.69
CA LYS A 142 0.54 11.33 21.39
C LYS A 142 -0.19 10.02 21.21
N ILE A 143 -0.01 9.36 20.06
CA ILE A 143 -0.75 8.15 19.67
C ILE A 143 -0.08 6.90 20.21
N SER A 144 1.23 6.80 20.11
CA SER A 144 1.98 5.54 20.26
C SER A 144 2.49 5.28 21.67
N LYS A 145 2.34 6.22 22.62
CA LYS A 145 2.89 6.09 23.97
C LYS A 145 4.37 5.62 24.00
N GLY A 146 5.18 6.13 23.08
CA GLY A 146 6.61 5.84 22.98
C GLY A 146 7.03 4.77 21.96
N PHE A 147 6.08 4.15 21.23
CA PHE A 147 6.40 3.28 20.09
C PHE A 147 5.86 3.86 18.79
N THR A 148 6.74 4.26 17.89
CA THR A 148 6.38 4.73 16.55
C THR A 148 6.93 3.75 15.51
N PRO A 149 6.07 3.06 14.75
CA PRO A 149 6.53 2.19 13.68
C PRO A 149 7.33 2.96 12.62
N ALA A 150 8.42 2.38 12.12
CA ALA A 150 9.33 3.05 11.19
C ALA A 150 8.62 3.52 9.91
N PHE A 151 7.69 2.72 9.37
CA PHE A 151 6.99 3.03 8.12
C PHE A 151 6.18 4.35 8.18
N ILE A 152 5.73 4.74 9.37
CA ILE A 152 4.96 5.96 9.60
C ILE A 152 5.77 7.22 9.27
N GLN A 153 7.09 7.18 9.49
CA GLN A 153 7.99 8.29 9.17
C GLN A 153 8.20 8.46 7.66
N GLN A 154 7.80 7.46 6.88
CA GLN A 154 7.90 7.47 5.41
C GLN A 154 6.67 8.10 4.73
N LEU A 155 5.65 8.49 5.50
CA LEU A 155 4.39 9.05 5.02
C LEU A 155 4.06 10.32 5.80
N GLN A 156 3.41 11.27 5.15
CA GLN A 156 2.72 12.37 5.81
C GLN A 156 1.23 12.01 5.89
N CYS A 157 0.69 12.01 7.10
CA CYS A 157 -0.72 11.77 7.33
C CYS A 157 -1.37 12.97 8.02
N SER A 158 -2.43 13.50 7.42
CA SER A 158 -3.25 14.55 7.99
C SER A 158 -4.68 14.04 8.11
N ILE A 159 -5.21 14.00 9.33
CA ILE A 159 -6.51 13.42 9.64
C ILE A 159 -7.55 14.52 9.84
N HIS A 160 -8.78 14.24 9.44
CA HIS A 160 -9.90 15.13 9.69
C HIS A 160 -9.99 15.44 11.19
N PRO A 161 -10.19 16.71 11.61
CA PRO A 161 -10.20 17.08 13.02
C PRO A 161 -11.14 16.24 13.87
N ASP A 162 -12.33 15.93 13.37
CA ASP A 162 -13.34 15.15 14.07
C ASP A 162 -12.94 13.67 14.23
N HIS A 163 -11.98 13.17 13.44
CA HIS A 163 -11.45 11.80 13.49
C HIS A 163 -10.10 11.71 14.22
N ALA A 164 -9.55 12.84 14.68
CA ALA A 164 -8.27 12.90 15.39
C ALA A 164 -8.43 12.46 16.86
N TRP A 165 -8.54 11.15 17.07
CA TRP A 165 -8.85 10.53 18.39
C TRP A 165 -7.87 10.86 19.51
N TRP A 166 -6.68 11.36 19.20
CA TRP A 166 -5.67 11.76 20.19
C TRP A 166 -5.90 13.17 20.73
N ASN A 167 -6.75 13.96 20.07
CA ASN A 167 -7.13 15.31 20.48
C ASN A 167 -8.43 15.32 21.32
N ARG A 168 -8.83 14.18 21.86
CA ARG A 168 -10.08 14.03 22.60
C ARG A 168 -10.11 14.90 23.86
N ASP A 169 -10.60 16.12 23.71
CA ASP A 169 -11.35 16.76 24.77
C ASP A 169 -12.73 16.10 24.85
N SER A 170 -13.28 16.03 26.06
CA SER A 170 -14.48 15.30 26.43
C SER A 170 -15.80 15.71 25.73
N GLN A 171 -15.71 16.46 24.63
CA GLN A 171 -16.86 16.98 23.86
C GLN A 171 -16.99 16.34 22.46
N PHE A 172 -16.25 15.29 22.14
CA PHE A 172 -16.39 14.62 20.87
C PHE A 172 -17.75 13.91 20.77
N ASN A 173 -18.63 14.46 19.94
CA ASN A 173 -19.83 13.75 19.48
C ASN A 173 -19.38 12.52 18.68
N HIS A 174 -19.40 11.37 19.31
CA HIS A 174 -19.31 10.11 18.62
C HIS A 174 -20.64 9.88 17.91
N ASP A 175 -20.66 10.06 16.61
CA ASP A 175 -21.81 9.64 15.77
C ASP A 175 -21.93 8.10 15.69
N ASN A 176 -21.20 7.36 16.51
CA ASN A 176 -21.10 5.90 16.56
C ASN A 176 -20.72 5.25 15.20
N GLU A 177 -20.26 6.02 14.24
CA GLU A 177 -19.79 5.51 12.98
C GLU A 177 -18.26 5.29 12.99
N ALA A 178 -17.84 4.13 12.55
CA ALA A 178 -16.42 3.79 12.39
C ALA A 178 -15.86 4.47 11.13
N ARG A 179 -15.66 5.80 11.19
CA ARG A 179 -15.09 6.59 10.08
C ARG A 179 -13.71 7.12 10.43
N CYS A 180 -12.83 7.11 9.44
CA CYS A 180 -11.58 7.84 9.47
C CYS A 180 -11.32 8.44 8.09
N SER A 181 -11.11 9.76 8.04
CA SER A 181 -10.78 10.49 6.81
C SER A 181 -9.44 11.16 6.96
N ALA A 182 -8.56 10.94 6.00
CA ALA A 182 -7.20 11.44 6.04
C ALA A 182 -6.66 11.74 4.63
N PHE A 183 -5.72 12.68 4.57
CA PHE A 183 -4.79 12.81 3.44
C PHE A 183 -3.52 12.04 3.77
N LEU A 184 -3.09 11.20 2.84
CA LEU A 184 -1.81 10.51 2.87
C LEU A 184 -0.95 11.06 1.75
N GLU A 185 0.28 11.41 2.05
CA GLU A 185 1.19 12.02 1.10
C GLU A 185 2.61 11.51 1.29
N MET A 186 3.34 11.50 0.20
CA MET A 186 4.79 11.36 0.18
C MET A 186 5.40 12.65 -0.36
N ASP A 187 6.44 13.15 0.31
CA ASP A 187 7.21 14.28 -0.19
C ASP A 187 7.91 13.89 -1.50
N GLY A 188 7.74 14.75 -2.52
CA GLY A 188 8.44 14.63 -3.81
C GLY A 188 7.71 13.92 -4.93
N GLY A 189 6.48 13.49 -4.76
CA GLY A 189 5.73 12.90 -5.87
C GLY A 189 4.34 12.43 -5.51
N VAL A 190 3.51 12.34 -6.54
CA VAL A 190 2.31 11.53 -6.52
C VAL A 190 2.74 10.16 -7.05
N PRO A 191 2.43 9.04 -6.37
CA PRO A 191 2.63 7.72 -6.95
C PRO A 191 1.94 7.69 -8.32
N ASP A 192 2.64 7.23 -9.34
CA ASP A 192 2.03 6.96 -10.64
C ASP A 192 0.84 6.02 -10.42
N GLN A 193 -0.31 6.45 -10.93
CA GLN A 193 -1.56 5.70 -10.83
C GLN A 193 -1.53 4.48 -11.74
#